data_8888e876aa251f7b421e04738505c310
#
_entry.id   8888e876aa251f7b421e04738505c310
#
_cell.length_a   1.000
_cell.length_b   1.000
_cell.length_c   1.000
_cell.angle_alpha   90.00
_cell.angle_beta   90.00
_cell.angle_gamma   90.00
#
_symmetry.space_group_name_H-M   'P 1'
#
loop_
_entity.id
_entity.type
_entity.pdbx_description
1 polymer ?
#
loop_
_entity_poly.entity_id
_entity_poly.type
_entity_poly.pdbx_seq_one_letter_code
_entity_poly.pdbx_strand_id
1 'polypeptide(L)'
;MPVSTARLILIDGMIGAGKSTLARDLETWLTGRGEKAQAYNEFADDHPIRTQAIDRLRVAFAGGLDPAASAAAAAEPAGFSGGPGGYPPGQWRALAQRCLSGPETVILESTFLQNSVLPAFTGGASADVVTGLFSAIEEEAAAAAPFLVYLRPSDIVAAIAEVHRDRGEAWAAQNIAWVRARPWAAGRDLHGREAVIQLYREWEQVVDTLFARHPFGKIMVVDPQQDRAAALRLVQAALRPEAGPERGPVPSSTGPTSTG
;
A
#
# COMPACT_ATOMS: atom_id res chain seq x y z
N MET A 1 18.37 1.99 20.45
CA MET A 1 17.17 1.16 20.30
C MET A 1 16.54 1.51 18.96
N PRO A 2 16.05 0.54 18.18
CA PRO A 2 15.38 0.83 16.92
C PRO A 2 14.16 1.73 17.17
N VAL A 3 13.93 2.69 16.28
CA VAL A 3 12.80 3.64 16.38
C VAL A 3 11.51 3.00 15.86
N SER A 4 11.64 2.02 14.96
CA SER A 4 10.52 1.26 14.41
C SER A 4 10.64 -0.22 14.76
N THR A 5 9.52 -0.83 15.12
CA THR A 5 9.42 -2.29 15.28
C THR A 5 9.16 -2.98 13.94
N ALA A 6 8.63 -2.27 12.94
CA ALA A 6 8.30 -2.82 11.63
C ALA A 6 9.51 -2.79 10.70
N ARG A 7 9.81 -3.94 10.08
CA ARG A 7 10.85 -4.09 9.05
C ARG A 7 10.29 -4.02 7.64
N LEU A 8 9.00 -4.15 7.49
CA LEU A 8 8.27 -4.00 6.23
C LEU A 8 7.11 -3.03 6.46
N ILE A 9 7.15 -1.89 5.79
CA ILE A 9 6.11 -0.86 5.84
C ILE A 9 5.44 -0.81 4.47
N LEU A 10 4.13 -0.98 4.44
CA LEU A 10 3.30 -0.97 3.24
C LEU A 10 2.48 0.32 3.25
N ILE A 11 2.64 1.17 2.25
CA ILE A 11 1.89 2.43 2.11
C ILE A 11 0.97 2.30 0.91
N ASP A 12 -0.33 2.22 1.18
CA ASP A 12 -1.34 2.12 0.15
C ASP A 12 -2.38 3.24 0.26
N GLY A 13 -3.24 3.34 -0.72
CA GLY A 13 -4.25 4.39 -0.80
C GLY A 13 -4.62 4.71 -2.23
N MET A 14 -5.59 5.61 -2.41
CA MET A 14 -6.05 6.04 -3.71
C MET A 14 -4.94 6.76 -4.52
N ILE A 15 -5.12 6.87 -5.83
CA ILE A 15 -4.28 7.74 -6.67
C ILE A 15 -4.27 9.17 -6.10
N GLY A 16 -3.12 9.81 -6.11
CA GLY A 16 -2.98 11.18 -5.59
C GLY A 16 -2.96 11.31 -4.06
N ALA A 17 -3.16 10.24 -3.28
CA ALA A 17 -3.20 10.31 -1.82
C ALA A 17 -1.86 10.67 -1.13
N GLY A 18 -0.77 10.84 -1.88
CA GLY A 18 0.53 11.25 -1.32
C GLY A 18 1.44 10.10 -0.87
N LYS A 19 1.16 8.86 -1.32
CA LYS A 19 1.93 7.66 -0.96
C LYS A 19 3.44 7.81 -1.14
N SER A 20 3.87 8.23 -2.34
CA SER A 20 5.30 8.37 -2.67
C SER A 20 5.99 9.49 -1.86
N THR A 21 5.25 10.54 -1.50
CA THR A 21 5.76 11.59 -0.62
C THR A 21 5.96 11.05 0.79
N LEU A 22 4.94 10.38 1.35
CA LEU A 22 5.03 9.79 2.69
C LEU A 22 6.13 8.72 2.77
N ALA A 23 6.30 7.89 1.74
CA ALA A 23 7.36 6.88 1.68
C ALA A 23 8.75 7.50 1.82
N ARG A 24 9.03 8.56 1.05
CA ARG A 24 10.30 9.31 1.11
C ARG A 24 10.50 10.03 2.46
N ASP A 25 9.44 10.61 3.00
CA ASP A 25 9.50 11.30 4.28
C ASP A 25 9.80 10.32 5.42
N LEU A 26 9.21 9.12 5.39
CA LEU A 26 9.51 8.05 6.35
C LEU A 26 10.93 7.50 6.19
N GLU A 27 11.41 7.29 4.96
CA GLU A 27 12.79 6.90 4.71
C GLU A 27 13.76 7.94 5.29
N THR A 28 13.53 9.22 5.01
CA THR A 28 14.33 10.33 5.53
C THR A 28 14.30 10.37 7.06
N TRP A 29 13.14 10.16 7.66
CA TRP A 29 12.99 10.14 9.11
C TRP A 29 13.76 8.99 9.76
N LEU A 30 13.66 7.76 9.22
CA LEU A 30 14.36 6.58 9.74
C LEU A 30 15.89 6.74 9.59
N THR A 31 16.35 7.14 8.40
CA THR A 31 17.79 7.32 8.12
C THR A 31 18.40 8.45 8.94
N GLY A 32 17.67 9.55 9.16
CA GLY A 32 18.08 10.64 10.04
C GLY A 32 18.24 10.23 11.51
N ARG A 33 17.75 9.06 11.89
CA ARG A 33 17.88 8.48 13.23
C ARG A 33 18.88 7.32 13.28
N GLY A 34 19.62 7.10 12.20
CA GLY A 34 20.66 6.08 12.10
C GLY A 34 20.14 4.69 11.75
N GLU A 35 18.86 4.55 11.37
CA GLU A 35 18.33 3.29 10.87
C GLU A 35 18.58 3.17 9.36
N LYS A 36 18.79 1.96 8.88
CA LYS A 36 18.80 1.70 7.45
C LYS A 36 17.37 1.56 6.96
N ALA A 37 16.98 2.36 6.01
CA ALA A 37 15.66 2.28 5.39
C ALA A 37 15.76 2.53 3.89
N GLN A 38 14.91 1.88 3.11
CA GLN A 38 14.80 2.08 1.67
C GLN A 38 13.33 2.11 1.25
N ALA A 39 12.93 3.21 0.61
CA ALA A 39 11.62 3.34 0.01
C ALA A 39 11.67 2.98 -1.48
N TYR A 40 10.74 2.14 -1.91
CA TYR A 40 10.59 1.72 -3.30
C TYR A 40 9.32 2.36 -3.88
N ASN A 41 9.50 3.16 -4.93
CA ASN A 41 8.42 3.60 -5.78
C ASN A 41 7.92 2.41 -6.63
N GLU A 42 6.62 2.36 -6.90
CA GLU A 42 5.99 1.26 -7.66
C GLU A 42 6.65 0.98 -9.03
N PHE A 43 7.33 1.96 -9.62
CA PHE A 43 8.03 1.85 -10.91
C PHE A 43 9.55 1.68 -10.77
N ALA A 44 10.09 1.49 -9.58
CA ALA A 44 11.54 1.27 -9.40
C ALA A 44 12.02 0.00 -10.12
N ASP A 45 13.19 0.08 -10.77
CA ASP A 45 13.71 -1.06 -11.53
C ASP A 45 14.14 -2.23 -10.63
N ASP A 46 14.60 -1.92 -9.42
CA ASP A 46 15.01 -2.85 -8.39
C ASP A 46 13.91 -3.18 -7.38
N HIS A 47 12.62 -2.88 -7.75
CA HIS A 47 11.49 -3.13 -6.87
C HIS A 47 11.39 -4.61 -6.48
N PRO A 48 11.32 -4.96 -5.18
CA PRO A 48 11.39 -6.36 -4.73
C PRO A 48 10.15 -7.18 -5.08
N ILE A 49 9.03 -6.54 -5.35
CA ILE A 49 7.78 -7.16 -5.81
C ILE A 49 7.48 -6.70 -7.23
N ARG A 50 7.50 -7.62 -8.18
CA ARG A 50 7.18 -7.36 -9.58
C ARG A 50 5.81 -7.96 -9.89
N THR A 51 4.84 -7.12 -10.24
CA THR A 51 3.52 -7.57 -10.67
C THR A 51 3.33 -7.33 -12.15
N GLN A 52 2.58 -8.22 -12.81
CA GLN A 52 2.23 -8.03 -14.23
C GLN A 52 1.44 -6.73 -14.45
N ALA A 53 0.66 -6.30 -13.45
CA ALA A 53 -0.08 -5.04 -13.51
C ALA A 53 0.87 -3.85 -13.66
N ILE A 54 1.95 -3.81 -12.88
CA ILE A 54 2.98 -2.76 -12.96
C ILE A 54 3.73 -2.81 -14.29
N ASP A 55 4.13 -4.00 -14.74
CA ASP A 55 4.85 -4.13 -16.00
C ASP A 55 3.98 -3.63 -17.19
N ARG A 56 2.68 -3.90 -17.18
CA ARG A 56 1.73 -3.36 -18.19
C ARG A 56 1.57 -1.85 -18.09
N LEU A 57 1.44 -1.31 -16.88
CA LEU A 57 1.37 0.14 -16.68
C LEU A 57 2.65 0.82 -17.18
N ARG A 58 3.83 0.25 -16.91
CA ARG A 58 5.11 0.75 -17.44
C ARG A 58 5.09 0.83 -18.96
N VAL A 59 4.64 -0.23 -19.64
CA VAL A 59 4.54 -0.25 -21.11
C VAL A 59 3.54 0.81 -21.59
N ALA A 60 2.37 0.90 -20.96
CA ALA A 60 1.35 1.87 -21.33
C ALA A 60 1.83 3.32 -21.17
N PHE A 61 2.59 3.62 -20.08
CA PHE A 61 3.12 4.96 -19.84
C PHE A 61 4.41 5.27 -20.60
N ALA A 62 5.20 4.26 -20.98
CA ALA A 62 6.42 4.46 -21.80
C ALA A 62 6.10 4.99 -23.21
N GLY A 63 4.94 4.67 -23.76
CA GLY A 63 4.42 5.18 -25.03
C GLY A 63 3.86 6.60 -24.96
N GLY A 64 3.90 7.25 -23.80
CA GLY A 64 3.26 8.54 -23.56
C GLY A 64 1.83 8.40 -23.00
N LEU A 65 1.17 9.55 -22.81
CA LEU A 65 -0.20 9.61 -22.29
C LEU A 65 -1.23 9.36 -23.42
N ASP A 66 -1.28 8.11 -23.92
CA ASP A 66 -2.23 7.69 -24.95
C ASP A 66 -3.42 6.93 -24.31
N PRO A 67 -4.65 7.50 -24.37
CA PRO A 67 -5.84 6.82 -23.87
C PRO A 67 -6.13 5.47 -24.55
N ALA A 68 -5.83 5.33 -25.84
CA ALA A 68 -6.07 4.09 -26.57
C ALA A 68 -5.10 2.98 -26.13
N ALA A 69 -3.81 3.30 -25.92
CA ALA A 69 -2.83 2.36 -25.38
C ALA A 69 -3.19 1.94 -23.95
N SER A 70 -3.65 2.88 -23.12
CA SER A 70 -4.11 2.59 -21.76
C SER A 70 -5.35 1.69 -21.75
N ALA A 71 -6.30 1.93 -22.64
CA ALA A 71 -7.49 1.11 -22.78
C ALA A 71 -7.13 -0.30 -23.25
N ALA A 72 -6.22 -0.44 -24.23
CA ALA A 72 -5.73 -1.73 -24.72
C ALA A 72 -5.04 -2.52 -23.59
N ALA A 73 -4.14 -1.87 -22.82
CA ALA A 73 -3.47 -2.50 -21.68
C ALA A 73 -4.45 -2.94 -20.57
N ALA A 74 -5.57 -2.21 -20.40
CA ALA A 74 -6.61 -2.56 -19.45
C ALA A 74 -7.54 -3.69 -19.94
N ALA A 75 -7.83 -3.72 -21.25
CA ALA A 75 -8.72 -4.72 -21.85
C ALA A 75 -8.08 -6.12 -21.94
N GLU A 76 -6.75 -6.21 -21.97
CA GLU A 76 -6.09 -7.51 -21.88
C GLU A 76 -6.50 -8.19 -20.58
N PRO A 77 -6.97 -9.46 -20.64
CA PRO A 77 -7.28 -10.19 -19.44
C PRO A 77 -6.05 -10.10 -18.52
N ALA A 78 -6.25 -9.72 -17.29
CA ALA A 78 -5.22 -9.88 -16.28
C ALA A 78 -4.91 -11.37 -16.28
N GLY A 79 -3.89 -11.76 -17.06
CA GLY A 79 -3.48 -13.16 -17.16
C GLY A 79 -3.08 -13.60 -15.78
N PHE A 80 -3.99 -14.28 -15.09
CA PHE A 80 -3.75 -14.97 -13.83
C PHE A 80 -2.85 -16.19 -14.03
N SER A 81 -1.93 -16.12 -14.99
CA SER A 81 -0.96 -17.17 -15.30
C SER A 81 0.19 -17.22 -14.28
N GLY A 82 -0.13 -17.26 -13.03
CA GLY A 82 0.90 -17.31 -11.98
C GLY A 82 0.30 -17.35 -10.57
N GLY A 83 -0.99 -17.56 -10.47
CA GLY A 83 -1.71 -17.51 -9.20
C GLY A 83 -2.57 -16.24 -9.09
N PRO A 84 -3.44 -16.17 -8.09
CA PRO A 84 -4.29 -15.02 -7.88
C PRO A 84 -3.44 -13.75 -7.68
N GLY A 85 -3.69 -12.70 -8.49
CA GLY A 85 -3.02 -11.39 -8.39
C GLY A 85 -1.90 -11.11 -9.39
N GLY A 86 -1.52 -12.07 -10.24
CA GLY A 86 -0.56 -11.81 -11.33
C GLY A 86 0.87 -11.47 -10.87
N TYR A 87 1.25 -11.82 -9.65
CA TYR A 87 2.66 -11.80 -9.20
C TYR A 87 3.19 -13.24 -9.12
N PRO A 88 4.49 -13.45 -9.41
CA PRO A 88 5.11 -14.76 -9.25
C PRO A 88 5.03 -15.21 -7.78
N PRO A 89 4.63 -16.48 -7.51
CA PRO A 89 4.59 -17.02 -6.16
C PRO A 89 5.92 -16.86 -5.42
N GLY A 90 5.86 -16.59 -4.13
CA GLY A 90 7.04 -16.55 -3.24
C GLY A 90 7.80 -15.23 -3.21
N GLN A 91 7.45 -14.20 -4.01
CA GLN A 91 8.13 -12.90 -3.93
C GLN A 91 7.91 -12.23 -2.56
N TRP A 92 6.69 -12.26 -2.04
CA TRP A 92 6.38 -11.70 -0.73
C TRP A 92 7.11 -12.44 0.39
N ARG A 93 7.21 -13.77 0.28
CA ARG A 93 8.00 -14.58 1.22
C ARG A 93 9.49 -14.26 1.15
N ALA A 94 10.05 -14.13 -0.05
CA ALA A 94 11.45 -13.74 -0.23
C ALA A 94 11.72 -12.35 0.35
N LEU A 95 10.82 -11.40 0.14
CA LEU A 95 10.90 -10.07 0.75
C LEU A 95 10.83 -10.14 2.29
N ALA A 96 9.90 -10.91 2.85
CA ALA A 96 9.80 -11.09 4.29
C ALA A 96 11.09 -11.67 4.90
N GLN A 97 11.70 -12.66 4.24
CA GLN A 97 13.00 -13.22 4.67
C GLN A 97 14.12 -12.18 4.58
N ARG A 98 14.16 -11.36 3.53
CA ARG A 98 15.12 -10.24 3.42
C ARG A 98 14.96 -9.27 4.59
N CYS A 99 13.73 -8.88 4.92
CA CYS A 99 13.44 -7.98 6.04
C CYS A 99 13.86 -8.54 7.40
N LEU A 100 13.76 -9.87 7.59
CA LEU A 100 14.17 -10.54 8.83
C LEU A 100 15.67 -10.65 8.97
N SER A 101 16.38 -10.99 7.87
CA SER A 101 17.81 -11.25 7.90
C SER A 101 18.67 -9.99 7.79
N GLY A 102 18.11 -8.90 7.27
CA GLY A 102 18.81 -7.64 7.07
C GLY A 102 18.52 -6.60 8.15
N PRO A 103 19.39 -5.59 8.26
CA PRO A 103 19.18 -4.46 9.18
C PRO A 103 18.23 -3.41 8.60
N GLU A 104 17.79 -3.54 7.35
CA GLU A 104 17.08 -2.54 6.59
C GLU A 104 15.56 -2.62 6.80
N THR A 105 14.93 -1.46 6.99
CA THR A 105 13.49 -1.31 6.89
C THR A 105 13.12 -1.05 5.43
N VAL A 106 12.29 -1.92 4.86
CA VAL A 106 11.77 -1.79 3.50
C VAL A 106 10.44 -1.07 3.53
N ILE A 107 10.28 -0.03 2.71
CA ILE A 107 9.05 0.73 2.56
C ILE A 107 8.57 0.55 1.13
N LEU A 108 7.39 -0.06 0.95
CA LEU A 108 6.77 -0.23 -0.36
C LEU A 108 5.56 0.68 -0.48
N GLU A 109 5.48 1.43 -1.56
CA GLU A 109 4.29 2.23 -1.86
C GLU A 109 3.48 1.61 -3.00
N SER A 110 2.15 1.71 -2.92
CA SER A 110 1.20 1.24 -3.97
C SER A 110 1.24 -0.26 -4.28
N THR A 111 2.02 -1.06 -3.57
CA THR A 111 2.35 -2.43 -3.99
C THR A 111 1.37 -3.46 -3.45
N PHE A 112 0.93 -3.32 -2.21
CA PHE A 112 0.17 -4.36 -1.52
C PHE A 112 -1.29 -4.40 -2.00
N LEU A 113 -2.07 -3.36 -1.75
CA LEU A 113 -3.47 -3.30 -2.15
C LEU A 113 -3.62 -2.86 -3.61
N GLN A 114 -3.00 -1.75 -4.00
CA GLN A 114 -3.21 -1.15 -5.31
C GLN A 114 -2.70 -2.04 -6.45
N ASN A 115 -1.48 -2.57 -6.36
CA ASN A 115 -0.88 -3.29 -7.48
C ASN A 115 -1.00 -4.82 -7.38
N SER A 116 -1.26 -5.36 -6.19
CA SER A 116 -1.43 -6.80 -6.03
C SER A 116 -2.88 -7.25 -5.92
N VAL A 117 -3.77 -6.46 -5.32
CA VAL A 117 -5.16 -6.87 -5.05
C VAL A 117 -6.18 -6.16 -5.95
N LEU A 118 -6.07 -4.84 -6.15
CA LEU A 118 -6.99 -4.06 -7.00
C LEU A 118 -7.13 -4.62 -8.44
N PRO A 119 -6.07 -5.18 -9.09
CA PRO A 119 -6.23 -5.79 -10.41
C PRO A 119 -7.23 -6.94 -10.46
N ALA A 120 -7.33 -7.76 -9.40
CA ALA A 120 -8.33 -8.81 -9.32
C ALA A 120 -9.75 -8.22 -9.22
N PHE A 121 -9.95 -7.22 -8.37
CA PHE A 121 -11.21 -6.51 -8.26
C PHE A 121 -11.65 -5.84 -9.58
N THR A 122 -10.75 -5.08 -10.21
CA THR A 122 -11.04 -4.44 -11.50
C THR A 122 -11.17 -5.43 -12.65
N GLY A 123 -10.60 -6.62 -12.52
CA GLY A 123 -10.76 -7.76 -13.41
C GLY A 123 -12.12 -8.49 -13.26
N GLY A 124 -12.99 -8.03 -12.34
CA GLY A 124 -14.31 -8.63 -12.12
C GLY A 124 -14.28 -9.89 -11.25
N ALA A 125 -13.21 -10.13 -10.51
CA ALA A 125 -13.17 -11.25 -9.58
C ALA A 125 -14.19 -11.10 -8.45
N SER A 126 -14.69 -12.23 -7.93
CA SER A 126 -15.61 -12.21 -6.78
C SER A 126 -14.91 -11.71 -5.50
N ALA A 127 -15.70 -11.27 -4.53
CA ALA A 127 -15.18 -10.81 -3.24
C ALA A 127 -14.35 -11.90 -2.53
N ASP A 128 -14.73 -13.17 -2.67
CA ASP A 128 -13.99 -14.29 -2.09
C ASP A 128 -12.61 -14.45 -2.74
N VAL A 129 -12.51 -14.31 -4.06
CA VAL A 129 -11.23 -14.35 -4.79
C VAL A 129 -10.33 -13.18 -4.36
N VAL A 130 -10.87 -11.97 -4.27
CA VAL A 130 -10.14 -10.78 -3.83
C VAL A 130 -9.64 -10.96 -2.39
N THR A 131 -10.50 -11.43 -1.50
CA THR A 131 -10.13 -11.70 -0.10
C THR A 131 -9.12 -12.83 0.02
N GLY A 132 -9.29 -13.92 -0.73
CA GLY A 132 -8.36 -15.04 -0.74
C GLY A 132 -6.97 -14.64 -1.24
N LEU A 133 -6.90 -13.79 -2.26
CA LEU A 133 -5.64 -13.22 -2.74
C LEU A 133 -4.94 -12.38 -1.67
N PHE A 134 -5.69 -11.47 -1.03
CA PHE A 134 -5.17 -10.65 0.06
C PHE A 134 -4.59 -11.53 1.18
N SER A 135 -5.34 -12.54 1.63
CA SER A 135 -4.88 -13.46 2.68
C SER A 135 -3.64 -14.26 2.27
N ALA A 136 -3.55 -14.70 1.01
CA ALA A 136 -2.38 -15.43 0.53
C ALA A 136 -1.11 -14.56 0.55
N ILE A 137 -1.24 -13.26 0.19
CA ILE A 137 -0.12 -12.31 0.29
C ILE A 137 0.28 -12.09 1.76
N GLU A 138 -0.70 -11.95 2.65
CA GLU A 138 -0.43 -11.78 4.08
C GLU A 138 0.29 -12.99 4.68
N GLU A 139 -0.11 -14.20 4.31
CA GLU A 139 0.57 -15.43 4.74
C GLU A 139 2.03 -15.47 4.27
N GLU A 140 2.30 -15.08 3.02
CA GLU A 140 3.68 -15.01 2.52
C GLU A 140 4.51 -13.94 3.24
N ALA A 141 3.92 -12.80 3.55
CA ALA A 141 4.59 -11.68 4.20
C ALA A 141 4.64 -11.80 5.74
N ALA A 142 3.90 -12.73 6.32
CA ALA A 142 3.64 -12.83 7.77
C ALA A 142 4.90 -12.78 8.64
N ALA A 143 5.98 -13.44 8.20
CA ALA A 143 7.23 -13.49 8.95
C ALA A 143 7.82 -12.08 9.22
N ALA A 144 7.62 -11.12 8.32
CA ALA A 144 8.07 -9.74 8.50
C ALA A 144 7.13 -8.88 9.35
N ALA A 145 5.94 -9.40 9.73
CA ALA A 145 4.89 -8.65 10.44
C ALA A 145 4.67 -7.26 9.83
N PRO A 146 4.22 -7.17 8.56
CA PRO A 146 4.16 -5.91 7.82
C PRO A 146 3.26 -4.88 8.50
N PHE A 147 3.68 -3.62 8.50
CA PHE A 147 2.87 -2.51 9.02
C PHE A 147 2.17 -1.81 7.85
N LEU A 148 0.84 -1.81 7.85
CA LEU A 148 0.03 -1.22 6.79
C LEU A 148 -0.39 0.22 7.11
N VAL A 149 0.01 1.15 6.27
CA VAL A 149 -0.47 2.54 6.25
C VAL A 149 -1.42 2.71 5.07
N TYR A 150 -2.67 3.02 5.35
CA TYR A 150 -3.65 3.31 4.30
C TYR A 150 -4.03 4.79 4.30
N LEU A 151 -3.80 5.46 3.16
CA LEU A 151 -4.10 6.87 2.95
C LEU A 151 -5.47 7.01 2.28
N ARG A 152 -6.43 7.58 3.00
CA ARG A 152 -7.84 7.66 2.58
C ARG A 152 -8.30 9.10 2.43
N PRO A 153 -8.89 9.52 1.31
CA PRO A 153 -9.62 10.78 1.24
C PRO A 153 -10.98 10.63 1.91
N SER A 154 -11.43 11.66 2.61
CA SER A 154 -12.81 11.72 3.12
C SER A 154 -13.85 12.01 2.02
N ASP A 155 -13.40 12.67 0.95
CA ASP A 155 -14.21 12.99 -0.24
C ASP A 155 -13.50 12.50 -1.52
N ILE A 156 -13.96 11.34 -2.03
CA ILE A 156 -13.44 10.74 -3.26
C ILE A 156 -13.68 11.65 -4.47
N VAL A 157 -14.82 12.35 -4.51
CA VAL A 157 -15.16 13.21 -5.66
C VAL A 157 -14.18 14.37 -5.75
N ALA A 158 -13.94 15.04 -4.62
CA ALA A 158 -12.97 16.13 -4.54
C ALA A 158 -11.55 15.62 -4.85
N ALA A 159 -11.14 14.50 -4.27
CA ALA A 159 -9.81 13.93 -4.48
C ALA A 159 -9.54 13.54 -5.94
N ILE A 160 -10.50 12.90 -6.64
CA ILE A 160 -10.37 12.59 -8.07
C ILE A 160 -10.34 13.87 -8.91
N ALA A 161 -11.16 14.87 -8.57
CA ALA A 161 -11.13 16.17 -9.26
C ALA A 161 -9.77 16.85 -9.14
N GLU A 162 -9.18 16.82 -7.96
CA GLU A 162 -7.87 17.39 -7.68
C GLU A 162 -6.75 16.67 -8.47
N VAL A 163 -6.70 15.35 -8.40
CA VAL A 163 -5.72 14.55 -9.14
C VAL A 163 -5.80 14.78 -10.64
N HIS A 164 -7.01 14.82 -11.21
CA HIS A 164 -7.21 15.09 -12.63
C HIS A 164 -6.75 16.51 -13.02
N ARG A 165 -7.02 17.51 -12.17
CA ARG A 165 -6.55 18.89 -12.38
C ARG A 165 -5.02 18.96 -12.34
N ASP A 166 -4.41 18.35 -11.33
CA ASP A 166 -2.97 18.47 -11.07
C ASP A 166 -2.12 17.72 -12.10
N ARG A 167 -2.63 16.59 -12.61
CA ARG A 167 -1.95 15.79 -13.63
C ARG A 167 -2.31 16.18 -15.06
N GLY A 168 -3.35 16.99 -15.24
CA GLY A 168 -3.78 17.51 -16.52
C GLY A 168 -4.73 16.61 -17.30
N GLU A 169 -5.32 17.20 -18.36
CA GLU A 169 -6.40 16.57 -19.14
C GLU A 169 -5.99 15.27 -19.85
N ALA A 170 -4.77 15.21 -20.39
CA ALA A 170 -4.28 14.02 -21.09
C ALA A 170 -4.20 12.82 -20.11
N TRP A 171 -3.67 13.04 -18.93
CA TRP A 171 -3.62 12.00 -17.90
C TRP A 171 -5.01 11.60 -17.40
N ALA A 172 -5.91 12.58 -17.20
CA ALA A 172 -7.29 12.32 -16.80
C ALA A 172 -8.03 11.46 -17.84
N ALA A 173 -7.87 11.79 -19.13
CA ALA A 173 -8.44 11.00 -20.24
C ALA A 173 -7.90 9.56 -20.25
N GLN A 174 -6.59 9.39 -20.06
CA GLN A 174 -5.95 8.08 -19.98
C GLN A 174 -6.48 7.27 -18.78
N ASN A 175 -6.58 7.88 -17.60
CA ASN A 175 -7.10 7.22 -16.40
C ASN A 175 -8.56 6.77 -16.57
N ILE A 176 -9.41 7.63 -17.15
CA ILE A 176 -10.81 7.30 -17.47
C ILE A 176 -10.87 6.14 -18.47
N ALA A 177 -10.07 6.18 -19.56
CA ALA A 177 -10.03 5.13 -20.57
C ALA A 177 -9.60 3.79 -19.95
N TRP A 178 -8.58 3.81 -19.08
CA TRP A 178 -8.10 2.63 -18.39
C TRP A 178 -9.19 2.01 -17.49
N VAL A 179 -9.92 2.81 -16.71
CA VAL A 179 -10.99 2.31 -15.84
C VAL A 179 -12.13 1.72 -16.67
N ARG A 180 -12.56 2.42 -17.73
CA ARG A 180 -13.67 1.97 -18.59
C ARG A 180 -13.37 0.70 -19.37
N ALA A 181 -12.11 0.43 -19.66
CA ALA A 181 -11.69 -0.79 -20.35
C ALA A 181 -11.59 -2.01 -19.40
N ARG A 182 -11.73 -1.82 -18.08
CA ARG A 182 -11.65 -2.95 -17.13
C ARG A 182 -12.92 -3.81 -17.18
N PRO A 183 -12.80 -5.14 -17.01
CA PRO A 183 -13.97 -6.03 -16.90
C PRO A 183 -14.97 -5.59 -15.81
N TRP A 184 -14.50 -4.98 -14.72
CA TRP A 184 -15.36 -4.37 -13.70
C TRP A 184 -16.36 -3.35 -14.30
N ALA A 185 -15.97 -2.61 -15.32
CA ALA A 185 -16.83 -1.61 -15.96
C ALA A 185 -17.81 -2.19 -16.99
N ALA A 186 -17.67 -3.47 -17.37
CA ALA A 186 -18.49 -4.11 -18.40
C ALA A 186 -19.98 -4.10 -17.99
N GLY A 187 -20.84 -3.66 -18.92
CA GLY A 187 -22.29 -3.57 -18.70
C GLY A 187 -22.74 -2.45 -17.78
N ARG A 188 -21.83 -1.59 -17.30
CA ARG A 188 -22.14 -0.41 -16.49
C ARG A 188 -22.21 0.84 -17.37
N ASP A 189 -23.25 1.64 -17.21
CA ASP A 189 -23.41 2.92 -17.92
C ASP A 189 -22.63 4.04 -17.19
N LEU A 190 -21.28 3.91 -17.22
CA LEU A 190 -20.37 4.84 -16.54
C LEU A 190 -19.58 5.66 -17.56
N HIS A 191 -19.62 6.97 -17.43
CA HIS A 191 -18.97 7.90 -18.34
C HIS A 191 -18.00 8.85 -17.64
N GLY A 192 -16.96 9.26 -18.36
CA GLY A 192 -16.04 10.29 -17.90
C GLY A 192 -15.48 10.00 -16.53
N ARG A 193 -15.35 11.05 -15.73
CA ARG A 193 -14.82 10.99 -14.36
C ARG A 193 -15.65 10.14 -13.42
N GLU A 194 -16.97 10.00 -13.67
CA GLU A 194 -17.86 9.21 -12.82
C GLU A 194 -17.43 7.74 -12.77
N ALA A 195 -16.91 7.20 -13.87
CA ALA A 195 -16.36 5.83 -13.88
C ALA A 195 -15.24 5.65 -12.86
N VAL A 196 -14.35 6.63 -12.75
CA VAL A 196 -13.22 6.60 -11.79
C VAL A 196 -13.73 6.76 -10.36
N ILE A 197 -14.65 7.68 -10.13
CA ILE A 197 -15.25 7.92 -8.82
C ILE A 197 -15.96 6.65 -8.32
N GLN A 198 -16.76 6.02 -9.16
CA GLN A 198 -17.52 4.82 -8.80
C GLN A 198 -16.58 3.63 -8.51
N LEU A 199 -15.53 3.47 -9.30
CA LEU A 199 -14.49 2.46 -9.03
C LEU A 199 -13.90 2.62 -7.63
N TYR A 200 -13.48 3.84 -7.27
CA TYR A 200 -12.86 4.08 -5.97
C TYR A 200 -13.84 4.02 -4.81
N ARG A 201 -15.10 4.39 -4.99
CA ARG A 201 -16.15 4.20 -3.96
C ARG A 201 -16.34 2.72 -3.61
N GLU A 202 -16.45 1.86 -4.64
CA GLU A 202 -16.60 0.42 -4.42
C GLU A 202 -15.30 -0.20 -3.89
N TRP A 203 -14.15 0.25 -4.39
CA TRP A 203 -12.85 -0.21 -3.91
C TRP A 203 -12.62 0.12 -2.43
N GLU A 204 -13.02 1.30 -1.96
CA GLU A 204 -12.90 1.63 -0.54
C GLU A 204 -13.71 0.70 0.37
N GLN A 205 -14.89 0.26 -0.05
CA GLN A 205 -15.68 -0.74 0.70
C GLN A 205 -14.92 -2.08 0.81
N VAL A 206 -14.25 -2.48 -0.26
CA VAL A 206 -13.39 -3.67 -0.25
C VAL A 206 -12.22 -3.44 0.71
N VAL A 207 -11.55 -2.30 0.60
CA VAL A 207 -10.40 -1.97 1.47
C VAL A 207 -10.81 -1.92 2.94
N ASP A 208 -11.97 -1.37 3.29
CA ASP A 208 -12.45 -1.36 4.68
C ASP A 208 -12.53 -2.79 5.25
N THR A 209 -13.01 -3.73 4.44
CA THR A 209 -13.08 -5.13 4.83
C THR A 209 -11.68 -5.76 4.98
N LEU A 210 -10.80 -5.54 4.01
CA LEU A 210 -9.44 -6.10 4.02
C LEU A 210 -8.60 -5.46 5.13
N PHE A 211 -8.70 -4.15 5.31
CA PHE A 211 -7.99 -3.44 6.36
C PHE A 211 -8.42 -3.90 7.75
N ALA A 212 -9.72 -4.11 7.98
CA ALA A 212 -10.21 -4.64 9.26
C ALA A 212 -9.61 -6.01 9.59
N ARG A 213 -9.42 -6.87 8.58
CA ARG A 213 -8.87 -8.24 8.71
C ARG A 213 -7.36 -8.29 8.84
N HIS A 214 -6.63 -7.25 8.40
CA HIS A 214 -5.16 -7.24 8.48
C HIS A 214 -4.69 -7.53 9.92
N PRO A 215 -3.92 -8.61 10.17
CA PRO A 215 -3.63 -9.08 11.52
C PRO A 215 -2.47 -8.35 12.19
N PHE A 216 -1.68 -7.58 11.43
CA PHE A 216 -0.49 -6.90 11.91
C PHE A 216 -0.75 -5.42 12.22
N GLY A 217 0.31 -4.69 12.57
CA GLY A 217 0.21 -3.25 12.81
C GLY A 217 -0.37 -2.48 11.62
N LYS A 218 -1.29 -1.57 11.87
CA LYS A 218 -1.93 -0.79 10.81
C LYS A 218 -2.40 0.57 11.30
N ILE A 219 -2.44 1.53 10.38
CA ILE A 219 -3.04 2.84 10.60
C ILE A 219 -3.73 3.32 9.32
N MET A 220 -4.91 3.92 9.47
CA MET A 220 -5.58 4.65 8.42
C MET A 220 -5.40 6.15 8.67
N VAL A 221 -4.89 6.87 7.68
CA VAL A 221 -4.70 8.32 7.73
C VAL A 221 -5.68 8.96 6.77
N VAL A 222 -6.62 9.71 7.33
CA VAL A 222 -7.66 10.40 6.54
C VAL A 222 -7.13 11.77 6.10
N ASP A 223 -7.41 12.14 4.86
CA ASP A 223 -7.05 13.42 4.24
C ASP A 223 -5.57 13.83 4.41
N PRO A 224 -4.61 12.94 4.13
CA PRO A 224 -3.19 13.22 4.38
C PRO A 224 -2.66 14.44 3.61
N GLN A 225 -3.34 14.84 2.54
CA GLN A 225 -2.97 15.98 1.71
C GLN A 225 -3.26 17.33 2.37
N GLN A 226 -4.21 17.39 3.32
CA GLN A 226 -4.57 18.63 4.04
C GLN A 226 -3.47 19.06 5.01
N ASP A 227 -2.83 18.10 5.70
CA ASP A 227 -1.67 18.34 6.57
C ASP A 227 -0.71 17.15 6.50
N ARG A 228 0.22 17.22 5.54
CA ARG A 228 1.25 16.18 5.34
C ARG A 228 2.15 16.00 6.55
N ALA A 229 2.44 17.06 7.28
CA ALA A 229 3.27 16.97 8.47
C ALA A 229 2.53 16.25 9.61
N ALA A 230 1.24 16.50 9.78
CA ALA A 230 0.42 15.76 10.74
C ALA A 230 0.29 14.28 10.34
N ALA A 231 0.05 13.99 9.06
CA ALA A 231 0.00 12.63 8.54
C ALA A 231 1.30 11.85 8.84
N LEU A 232 2.45 12.46 8.56
CA LEU A 232 3.75 11.87 8.88
C LEU A 232 3.91 11.63 10.39
N ARG A 233 3.56 12.60 11.24
CA ARG A 233 3.64 12.44 12.71
C ARG A 233 2.77 11.30 13.24
N LEU A 234 1.55 11.13 12.68
CA LEU A 234 0.66 10.03 13.06
C LEU A 234 1.29 8.67 12.73
N VAL A 235 1.84 8.52 11.53
CA VAL A 235 2.49 7.27 11.13
C VAL A 235 3.76 7.01 11.96
N GLN A 236 4.58 8.04 12.21
CA GLN A 236 5.75 7.94 13.06
C GLN A 236 5.40 7.51 14.50
N ALA A 237 4.29 8.02 15.04
CA ALA A 237 3.82 7.63 16.37
C ALA A 237 3.38 6.17 16.41
N ALA A 238 2.66 5.72 15.36
CA ALA A 238 2.18 4.34 15.25
C ALA A 238 3.31 3.31 15.02
N LEU A 239 4.41 3.73 14.39
CA LEU A 239 5.58 2.87 14.15
C LEU A 239 6.51 2.74 15.37
N ARG A 240 6.37 3.59 16.38
CA ARG A 240 7.21 3.50 17.57
C ARG A 240 6.84 2.27 18.39
N PRO A 241 7.85 1.58 18.99
CA PRO A 241 7.55 0.57 19.99
C PRO A 241 6.72 1.20 21.12
N GLU A 242 5.65 0.54 21.53
CA GLU A 242 5.00 0.92 22.78
C GLU A 242 6.07 0.97 23.87
N ALA A 243 6.17 2.07 24.58
CA ALA A 243 6.96 2.12 25.81
C ALA A 243 6.33 1.09 26.75
N GLY A 244 6.98 -0.07 26.88
CA GLY A 244 6.52 -1.08 27.83
C GLY A 244 6.30 -0.42 29.20
N PRO A 245 5.33 -0.89 30.01
CA PRO A 245 5.09 -0.32 31.31
C PRO A 245 6.43 -0.21 32.05
N GLU A 246 6.76 1.01 32.49
CA GLU A 246 7.95 1.24 33.31
C GLU A 246 7.95 0.17 34.42
N ARG A 247 8.93 -0.72 34.38
CA ARG A 247 9.13 -1.62 35.53
C ARG A 247 9.44 -0.72 36.69
N GLY A 248 8.44 -0.52 37.54
CA GLY A 248 8.64 0.16 38.79
C GLY A 248 9.87 -0.40 39.53
N PRO A 249 10.58 0.41 40.29
CA PRO A 249 11.78 -0.01 40.99
C PRO A 249 11.49 -1.29 41.77
N VAL A 250 12.25 -2.35 41.48
CA VAL A 250 12.18 -3.63 42.22
C VAL A 250 12.49 -3.28 43.69
N PRO A 251 11.56 -3.53 44.63
CA PRO A 251 11.86 -3.27 46.03
C PRO A 251 13.07 -4.11 46.43
N SER A 252 14.09 -3.43 46.92
CA SER A 252 15.30 -4.07 47.45
C SER A 252 14.86 -4.99 48.59
N SER A 253 15.02 -6.29 48.43
CA SER A 253 14.84 -7.26 49.50
C SER A 253 15.98 -7.05 50.51
N THR A 254 15.71 -6.30 51.58
CA THR A 254 16.53 -6.32 52.79
C THR A 254 16.40 -7.71 53.39
N GLY A 255 17.42 -8.53 53.25
CA GLY A 255 17.51 -9.83 53.91
C GLY A 255 17.54 -9.66 55.43
N PRO A 256 17.00 -10.62 56.23
CA PRO A 256 17.03 -10.55 57.66
C PRO A 256 18.47 -10.71 58.17
N THR A 257 18.91 -9.75 58.94
CA THR A 257 20.11 -9.88 59.81
C THR A 257 19.86 -10.97 60.82
N SER A 258 20.59 -12.08 60.76
CA SER A 258 20.64 -13.08 61.81
C SER A 258 21.55 -12.58 62.94
N THR A 259 20.97 -12.22 64.05
CA THR A 259 21.64 -12.13 65.34
C THR A 259 21.43 -13.44 66.11
N GLY A 260 22.52 -14.07 66.51
CA GLY A 260 22.59 -15.24 67.37
C GLY A 260 24.00 -15.59 67.67
#